data_bcebece4541f3100580f39e9f01476c6
#
_entry.id   bcebece4541f3100580f39e9f01476c6
#
_cell.length_a   1.000
_cell.length_b   1.000
_cell.length_c   1.000
_cell.angle_alpha   90.00
_cell.angle_beta   90.00
_cell.angle_gamma   90.00
#
_symmetry.space_group_name_H-M   'P 1'
#
loop_
_entity.id
_entity.type
_entity.pdbx_description
1 polymer ?
#
loop_
_entity_poly.entity_id
_entity_poly.type
_entity_poly.pdbx_seq_one_letter_code
_entity_poly.pdbx_strand_id
1 'polypeptide(L)'
;MTILVSESIENKGLITPFLDEKHTFNHPGYEPVFKDGSEPFTLSYGASYAGYDIRMSLRESIGESEWGLEAVRLMPQQFRLVHSIEHFNMTDDVLGKVADKSTLARKGLAVQNTIIEPGWRGYLTLEITNHGDEVIELHHDMPIAQ
;
A
#
# COMPACT_ATOMS: atom_id res chain seq x y z
N MET A 1 -16.35 -4.47 -17.82
CA MET A 1 -15.27 -3.86 -17.03
C MET A 1 -13.96 -4.53 -17.43
N THR A 2 -13.00 -3.78 -17.88
CA THR A 2 -11.68 -4.29 -18.29
C THR A 2 -10.67 -4.01 -17.18
N ILE A 3 -9.95 -5.03 -16.73
CA ILE A 3 -8.84 -4.85 -15.80
C ILE A 3 -7.62 -4.45 -16.61
N LEU A 4 -6.97 -3.34 -16.24
CA LEU A 4 -5.74 -2.91 -16.90
C LEU A 4 -4.58 -3.79 -16.42
N VAL A 5 -3.77 -4.22 -17.37
CA VAL A 5 -2.47 -4.86 -17.07
C VAL A 5 -1.40 -3.79 -16.85
N SER A 6 -0.28 -4.17 -16.25
CA SER A 6 0.82 -3.25 -15.89
C SER A 6 1.27 -2.36 -17.06
N GLU A 7 1.45 -2.91 -18.25
CA GLU A 7 1.82 -2.15 -19.46
C GLU A 7 0.81 -1.03 -19.80
N SER A 8 -0.49 -1.30 -19.61
CA SER A 8 -1.52 -0.28 -19.83
C SER A 8 -1.51 0.82 -18.77
N ILE A 9 -1.17 0.49 -17.53
CA ILE A 9 -1.03 1.45 -16.42
C ILE A 9 0.14 2.38 -16.72
N GLU A 10 1.28 1.82 -17.13
CA GLU A 10 2.49 2.57 -17.50
C GLU A 10 2.24 3.49 -18.71
N ASN A 11 1.75 2.93 -19.82
CA ASN A 11 1.50 3.67 -21.05
C ASN A 11 0.51 4.82 -20.89
N LYS A 12 -0.43 4.72 -19.96
CA LYS A 12 -1.35 5.81 -19.61
C LYS A 12 -0.76 6.80 -18.59
N GLY A 13 0.40 6.51 -17.99
CA GLY A 13 1.04 7.36 -17.00
C GLY A 13 0.19 7.54 -15.73
N LEU A 14 -0.53 6.51 -15.32
CA LEU A 14 -1.50 6.57 -14.23
C LEU A 14 -0.86 6.68 -12.84
N ILE A 15 0.38 6.21 -12.68
CA ILE A 15 1.10 6.12 -11.40
C ILE A 15 2.52 6.67 -11.56
N THR A 16 2.97 7.48 -10.61
CA THR A 16 4.35 8.01 -10.56
C THR A 16 4.88 7.99 -9.12
N PRO A 17 6.08 7.45 -8.83
CA PRO A 17 6.91 6.71 -9.77
C PRO A 17 6.28 5.37 -10.15
N PHE A 18 6.39 4.97 -11.40
CA PHE A 18 5.96 3.66 -11.86
C PHE A 18 7.14 2.70 -11.81
N LEU A 19 6.93 1.54 -11.19
CA LEU A 19 7.89 0.44 -11.12
C LEU A 19 7.35 -0.71 -11.96
N ASP A 20 7.98 -0.98 -13.09
CA ASP A 20 7.53 -1.88 -14.15
C ASP A 20 7.59 -3.37 -13.78
N GLU A 21 8.26 -3.69 -12.68
CA GLU A 21 8.37 -5.04 -12.14
C GLU A 21 8.13 -5.10 -10.64
N LYS A 22 7.96 -6.30 -10.10
CA LYS A 22 7.88 -6.52 -8.66
C LYS A 22 9.24 -6.41 -8.01
N HIS A 23 9.33 -5.50 -7.05
CA HIS A 23 10.47 -5.35 -6.16
C HIS A 23 10.19 -6.02 -4.81
N THR A 24 11.25 -6.48 -4.14
CA THR A 24 11.15 -7.01 -2.78
C THR A 24 11.33 -5.89 -1.77
N PHE A 25 10.40 -5.77 -0.82
CA PHE A 25 10.55 -4.87 0.30
C PHE A 25 11.56 -5.46 1.29
N ASN A 26 12.67 -4.75 1.48
CA ASN A 26 13.73 -5.08 2.43
C ASN A 26 13.94 -3.87 3.35
N HIS A 27 13.57 -4.00 4.60
CA HIS A 27 13.81 -2.97 5.61
C HIS A 27 14.58 -3.58 6.79
N PRO A 28 15.66 -2.94 7.28
CA PRO A 28 16.34 -3.37 8.51
C PRO A 28 15.34 -3.32 9.67
N GLY A 29 15.01 -4.45 10.25
CA GLY A 29 14.01 -4.56 11.32
C GLY A 29 12.65 -5.10 10.87
N TYR A 30 12.37 -5.20 9.57
CA TYR A 30 11.21 -5.94 9.09
C TYR A 30 11.56 -7.42 9.03
N GLU A 31 11.06 -8.19 9.97
CA GLU A 31 11.12 -9.64 9.92
C GLU A 31 9.73 -10.17 9.53
N PRO A 32 9.61 -10.80 8.36
CA PRO A 32 8.36 -11.47 7.96
C PRO A 32 8.19 -12.72 8.81
N VAL A 33 7.55 -12.60 9.98
CA VAL A 33 7.33 -13.72 10.89
C VAL A 33 5.99 -14.38 10.59
N PHE A 34 6.00 -15.71 10.38
CA PHE A 34 4.81 -16.55 10.43
C PHE A 34 4.85 -17.39 11.70
N LYS A 35 3.76 -17.37 12.46
CA LYS A 35 3.62 -18.15 13.71
C LYS A 35 3.63 -19.68 13.52
N ASP A 36 3.43 -20.15 12.30
CA ASP A 36 3.30 -21.57 11.97
C ASP A 36 4.58 -22.24 11.44
N GLY A 37 5.70 -21.50 11.41
CA GLY A 37 6.96 -22.01 10.89
C GLY A 37 7.00 -22.16 9.37
N SER A 38 6.01 -21.63 8.64
CA SER A 38 6.05 -21.54 7.18
C SER A 38 7.14 -20.58 6.70
N GLU A 39 7.55 -20.71 5.45
CA GLU A 39 8.49 -19.78 4.83
C GLU A 39 7.97 -18.34 4.89
N PRO A 40 8.81 -17.35 5.22
CA PRO A 40 8.38 -15.97 5.30
C PRO A 40 7.90 -15.46 3.93
N PHE A 41 6.69 -14.93 3.88
CA PHE A 41 6.21 -14.29 2.66
C PHE A 41 7.00 -13.03 2.38
N THR A 42 7.58 -12.95 1.22
CA THR A 42 8.23 -11.74 0.75
C THR A 42 7.18 -10.68 0.46
N LEU A 43 7.28 -9.51 1.09
CA LEU A 43 6.52 -8.35 0.67
C LEU A 43 7.09 -7.84 -0.64
N SER A 44 6.24 -7.71 -1.64
CA SER A 44 6.60 -7.14 -2.94
C SER A 44 5.82 -5.85 -3.20
N TYR A 45 6.38 -4.97 -4.00
CA TYR A 45 5.75 -3.75 -4.47
C TYR A 45 6.02 -3.52 -5.96
N GLY A 46 5.31 -2.57 -6.56
CA GLY A 46 5.38 -2.29 -7.98
C GLY A 46 4.31 -3.01 -8.81
N ALA A 47 4.52 -3.06 -10.12
CA ALA A 47 3.56 -3.62 -11.05
C ALA A 47 3.37 -5.12 -10.91
N SER A 48 2.13 -5.56 -11.03
CA SER A 48 1.74 -6.97 -11.12
C SER A 48 0.88 -7.19 -12.36
N TYR A 49 0.53 -8.44 -12.67
CA TYR A 49 -0.28 -8.75 -13.87
C TYR A 49 -1.63 -8.04 -13.93
N ALA A 50 -2.22 -7.69 -12.78
CA ALA A 50 -3.57 -7.13 -12.69
C ALA A 50 -3.68 -6.03 -11.64
N GLY A 51 -2.62 -5.24 -11.45
CA GLY A 51 -2.64 -4.15 -10.48
C GLY A 51 -1.24 -3.63 -10.14
N TYR A 52 -1.20 -2.80 -9.13
CA TYR A 52 0.01 -2.16 -8.64
C TYR A 52 0.02 -2.16 -7.10
N ASP A 53 1.10 -2.65 -6.52
CA ASP A 53 1.26 -2.66 -5.06
C ASP A 53 1.70 -1.26 -4.57
N ILE A 54 0.84 -0.61 -3.81
CA ILE A 54 0.96 0.78 -3.35
C ILE A 54 1.75 0.82 -2.04
N ARG A 55 2.76 1.69 -2.00
CA ARG A 55 3.59 1.90 -0.81
C ARG A 55 3.07 3.05 0.04
N MET A 56 3.22 2.92 1.36
CA MET A 56 2.84 3.98 2.28
C MET A 56 3.99 4.94 2.58
N SER A 57 3.65 6.22 2.76
CA SER A 57 4.51 7.26 3.28
C SER A 57 4.20 7.54 4.74
N LEU A 58 5.23 7.64 5.57
CA LEU A 58 5.13 8.16 6.94
C LEU A 58 5.59 9.62 7.05
N ARG A 59 6.00 10.22 5.92
CA ARG A 59 6.59 11.58 5.95
C ARG A 59 5.57 12.69 6.09
N GLU A 60 4.29 12.41 5.81
CA GLU A 60 3.18 13.36 5.92
C GLU A 60 1.93 12.64 6.45
N SER A 61 1.90 12.30 7.74
CA SER A 61 0.66 11.82 8.33
C SER A 61 -0.26 12.99 8.70
N ILE A 62 -1.52 12.94 8.24
CA ILE A 62 -2.51 13.97 8.55
C ILE A 62 -2.82 13.93 10.05
N GLY A 63 -2.49 14.99 10.77
CA GLY A 63 -2.97 15.28 12.11
C GLY A 63 -2.01 15.06 13.28
N GLU A 64 -0.82 14.49 13.07
CA GLU A 64 0.20 14.39 14.10
C GLU A 64 1.57 14.78 13.54
N SER A 65 2.34 15.57 14.32
CA SER A 65 3.66 16.09 13.94
C SER A 65 4.76 15.03 14.07
N GLU A 66 4.55 13.86 13.45
CA GLU A 66 5.54 12.80 13.43
C GLU A 66 6.38 12.85 12.15
N TRP A 67 7.08 13.97 11.97
CA TRP A 67 8.02 14.15 10.87
C TRP A 67 9.21 13.20 11.02
N GLY A 68 9.45 12.39 10.01
CA GLY A 68 10.68 11.60 9.91
C GLY A 68 10.67 10.26 10.62
N LEU A 69 9.51 9.69 10.94
CA LEU A 69 9.45 8.32 11.45
C LEU A 69 9.80 7.31 10.35
N GLU A 70 10.70 6.41 10.68
CA GLU A 70 11.03 5.25 9.84
C GLU A 70 9.97 4.15 9.97
N ALA A 71 9.30 4.06 11.13
CA ALA A 71 8.27 3.07 11.43
C ALA A 71 7.19 3.60 12.39
N VAL A 72 6.01 3.01 12.31
CA VAL A 72 4.89 3.24 13.22
C VAL A 72 4.29 1.92 13.68
N ARG A 73 3.88 1.86 14.95
CA ARG A 73 3.21 0.69 15.53
C ARG A 73 1.70 0.90 15.54
N LEU A 74 0.97 0.04 14.86
CA LEU A 74 -0.48 0.04 14.80
C LEU A 74 -1.00 -1.00 15.83
N MET A 75 -1.53 -0.51 16.94
CA MET A 75 -2.07 -1.36 18.01
C MET A 75 -3.33 -2.09 17.55
N PRO A 76 -3.71 -3.21 18.20
CA PRO A 76 -5.00 -3.86 17.96
C PRO A 76 -6.17 -2.88 18.02
N GLN A 77 -7.07 -2.96 17.05
CA GLN A 77 -8.25 -2.11 16.87
C GLN A 77 -7.94 -0.62 16.63
N GLN A 78 -6.70 -0.26 16.41
CA GLN A 78 -6.33 1.12 16.10
C GLN A 78 -6.59 1.40 14.61
N PHE A 79 -7.17 2.59 14.36
CA PHE A 79 -7.32 3.20 13.05
C PHE A 79 -6.24 4.26 12.83
N ARG A 80 -5.74 4.38 11.60
CA ARG A 80 -4.79 5.43 11.20
C ARG A 80 -4.97 5.83 9.75
N LEU A 81 -4.64 7.10 9.45
CA LEU A 81 -4.52 7.61 8.09
C LEU A 81 -3.04 7.65 7.71
N VAL A 82 -2.72 7.17 6.52
CA VAL A 82 -1.41 7.26 5.90
C VAL A 82 -1.56 7.66 4.44
N HIS A 83 -0.47 8.10 3.79
CA HIS A 83 -0.50 8.47 2.38
C HIS A 83 0.22 7.46 1.51
N SER A 84 -0.14 7.38 0.24
CA SER A 84 0.66 6.69 -0.75
C SER A 84 1.95 7.46 -1.05
N ILE A 85 3.03 6.74 -1.37
CA ILE A 85 4.23 7.32 -2.00
C ILE A 85 3.94 7.64 -3.45
N GLU A 86 3.18 6.78 -4.09
CA GLU A 86 2.77 6.92 -5.47
C GLU A 86 1.78 8.07 -5.64
N HIS A 87 2.05 8.93 -6.59
CA HIS A 87 1.11 9.93 -7.10
C HIS A 87 0.28 9.32 -8.22
N PHE A 88 -1.02 9.43 -8.13
CA PHE A 88 -1.97 8.94 -9.13
C PHE A 88 -2.37 10.07 -10.07
N ASN A 89 -2.54 9.74 -11.34
CA ASN A 89 -2.98 10.64 -12.40
C ASN A 89 -3.98 9.90 -13.29
N MET A 90 -5.20 9.74 -12.77
CA MET A 90 -6.23 8.98 -13.48
C MET A 90 -6.68 9.69 -14.75
N THR A 91 -6.81 8.94 -15.84
CA THR A 91 -7.45 9.42 -17.06
C THR A 91 -8.96 9.31 -16.94
N ASP A 92 -9.71 10.06 -17.77
CA ASP A 92 -11.17 10.12 -17.70
C ASP A 92 -11.88 8.79 -18.03
N ASP A 93 -11.16 7.84 -18.61
CA ASP A 93 -11.64 6.52 -19.00
C ASP A 93 -11.22 5.39 -18.06
N VAL A 94 -10.52 5.72 -16.96
CA VAL A 94 -10.01 4.73 -16.01
C VAL A 94 -10.48 5.03 -14.59
N LEU A 95 -11.04 4.02 -13.96
CA LEU A 95 -11.38 3.98 -12.55
C LEU A 95 -10.40 3.05 -11.84
N GLY A 96 -9.81 3.50 -10.73
CA GLY A 96 -9.01 2.68 -9.84
C GLY A 96 -9.83 2.14 -8.68
N LYS A 97 -9.43 0.98 -8.17
CA LYS A 97 -9.95 0.41 -6.93
C LYS A 97 -8.80 0.03 -6.04
N VAL A 98 -8.78 0.57 -4.83
CA VAL A 98 -7.84 0.17 -3.79
C VAL A 98 -8.36 -1.10 -3.10
N ALA A 99 -7.46 -2.03 -2.85
CA ALA A 99 -7.75 -3.28 -2.15
C ALA A 99 -6.64 -3.61 -1.14
N ASP A 100 -6.94 -4.50 -0.23
CA ASP A 100 -5.98 -5.03 0.74
C ASP A 100 -4.82 -5.75 0.03
N LYS A 101 -3.62 -5.57 0.56
CA LYS A 101 -2.52 -6.46 0.22
C LYS A 101 -2.64 -7.75 1.03
N SER A 102 -2.87 -8.86 0.33
CA SER A 102 -3.24 -10.16 0.93
C SER A 102 -2.26 -10.64 2.01
N THR A 103 -0.95 -10.34 1.85
CA THR A 103 0.08 -10.70 2.83
C THR A 103 -0.15 -10.01 4.19
N LEU A 104 -0.54 -8.75 4.17
CA LEU A 104 -0.80 -7.96 5.38
C LEU A 104 -2.21 -8.18 5.92
N ALA A 105 -3.18 -8.42 5.04
CA ALA A 105 -4.55 -8.77 5.43
C ALA A 105 -4.58 -10.03 6.31
N ARG A 106 -3.72 -11.01 6.04
CA ARG A 106 -3.56 -12.22 6.90
C ARG A 106 -3.00 -11.92 8.29
N LYS A 107 -2.35 -10.77 8.48
CA LYS A 107 -1.89 -10.28 9.78
C LYS A 107 -2.93 -9.39 10.48
N GLY A 108 -4.08 -9.20 9.86
CA GLY A 108 -5.15 -8.35 10.39
C GLY A 108 -5.13 -6.90 9.91
N LEU A 109 -4.19 -6.50 9.03
CA LEU A 109 -4.23 -5.17 8.46
C LEU A 109 -5.33 -5.09 7.41
N ALA A 110 -6.30 -4.22 7.62
CA ALA A 110 -7.28 -3.84 6.62
C ALA A 110 -6.99 -2.45 6.09
N VAL A 111 -7.12 -2.29 4.78
CA VAL A 111 -7.14 -0.99 4.10
C VAL A 111 -8.56 -0.76 3.60
N GLN A 112 -9.16 0.40 3.91
CA GLN A 112 -10.51 0.67 3.42
C GLN A 112 -10.52 0.70 1.90
N ASN A 113 -11.36 -0.16 1.30
CA ASN A 113 -11.48 -0.25 -0.15
C ASN A 113 -12.14 1.03 -0.67
N THR A 114 -11.36 1.86 -1.36
CA THR A 114 -11.85 3.09 -1.95
C THR A 114 -11.75 3.07 -3.46
N ILE A 115 -12.47 3.97 -4.08
CA ILE A 115 -12.45 4.18 -5.53
C ILE A 115 -11.60 5.41 -5.83
N ILE A 116 -10.74 5.27 -6.84
CA ILE A 116 -10.02 6.39 -7.42
C ILE A 116 -10.80 6.80 -8.66
N GLU A 117 -11.49 7.92 -8.58
CA GLU A 117 -12.37 8.39 -9.64
C GLU A 117 -11.62 8.71 -10.94
N PRO A 118 -12.26 8.53 -12.11
CA PRO A 118 -11.72 9.01 -13.38
C PRO A 118 -11.38 10.50 -13.31
N GLY A 119 -10.24 10.88 -13.86
CA GLY A 119 -9.72 12.25 -13.85
C GLY A 119 -9.12 12.72 -12.52
N TRP A 120 -9.16 11.90 -11.46
CA TRP A 120 -8.59 12.25 -10.16
C TRP A 120 -7.05 12.27 -10.20
N ARG A 121 -6.46 13.23 -9.47
CA ARG A 121 -5.00 13.38 -9.36
C ARG A 121 -4.59 13.68 -7.93
N GLY A 122 -3.52 13.03 -7.47
CA GLY A 122 -2.99 13.27 -6.14
C GLY A 122 -2.31 12.05 -5.51
N TYR A 123 -1.96 12.20 -4.25
CA TYR A 123 -1.53 11.10 -3.39
C TYR A 123 -2.77 10.54 -2.67
N LEU A 124 -2.89 9.23 -2.61
CA LEU A 124 -4.01 8.60 -1.91
C LEU A 124 -3.85 8.75 -0.40
N THR A 125 -4.92 9.12 0.27
CA THR A 125 -5.05 8.87 1.71
C THR A 125 -5.56 7.46 1.89
N LEU A 126 -4.80 6.63 2.61
CA LEU A 126 -5.13 5.24 2.90
C LEU A 126 -5.57 5.15 4.37
N GLU A 127 -6.78 4.68 4.56
CA GLU A 127 -7.40 4.46 5.87
C GLU A 127 -7.11 3.03 6.28
N ILE A 128 -6.30 2.86 7.32
CA ILE A 128 -5.85 1.54 7.76
C ILE A 128 -6.34 1.22 9.17
N THR A 129 -6.68 -0.05 9.38
CA THR A 129 -7.11 -0.56 10.69
C THR A 129 -6.43 -1.90 10.98
N ASN A 130 -5.96 -2.08 12.20
CA ASN A 130 -5.51 -3.37 12.68
C ASN A 130 -6.68 -4.13 13.32
N HIS A 131 -7.22 -5.12 12.62
CA HIS A 131 -8.26 -6.02 13.13
C HIS A 131 -7.71 -7.25 13.85
N GLY A 132 -6.38 -7.41 13.88
CA GLY A 132 -5.72 -8.48 14.62
C GLY A 132 -5.65 -8.22 16.13
N ASP A 133 -5.09 -9.16 16.84
CA ASP A 133 -4.84 -9.12 18.27
C ASP A 133 -3.38 -8.79 18.63
N GLU A 134 -2.52 -8.65 17.62
CA GLU A 134 -1.11 -8.30 17.77
C GLU A 134 -0.81 -6.93 17.17
N VAL A 135 0.26 -6.32 17.66
CA VAL A 135 0.78 -5.05 17.10
C VAL A 135 1.33 -5.30 15.70
N ILE A 136 0.93 -4.48 14.74
CA ILE A 136 1.51 -4.46 13.40
C ILE A 136 2.49 -3.29 13.31
N GLU A 137 3.75 -3.59 13.01
CA GLU A 137 4.75 -2.57 12.74
C GLU A 137 4.76 -2.27 11.24
N LEU A 138 4.60 -0.99 10.91
CA LEU A 138 4.54 -0.47 9.54
C LEU A 138 5.71 0.47 9.32
N HIS A 139 6.44 0.27 8.23
CA HIS A 139 7.63 1.05 7.89
C HIS A 139 7.34 1.99 6.71
N HIS A 140 8.09 3.09 6.65
CA HIS A 140 8.11 3.93 5.45
C HIS A 140 8.49 3.08 4.22
N ASP A 141 7.95 3.36 3.06
CA ASP A 141 8.10 2.58 1.81
C ASP A 141 7.46 1.17 1.83
N MET A 142 6.80 0.77 2.91
CA MET A 142 6.15 -0.54 3.00
C MET A 142 4.93 -0.63 2.08
N PRO A 143 4.83 -1.68 1.23
CA PRO A 143 3.64 -1.89 0.41
C PRO A 143 2.49 -2.40 1.28
N ILE A 144 1.41 -1.63 1.38
CA ILE A 144 0.27 -1.96 2.26
C ILE A 144 -1.04 -2.19 1.51
N ALA A 145 -1.14 -1.75 0.27
CA ALA A 145 -2.36 -1.85 -0.54
C ALA A 145 -2.04 -2.27 -1.98
N GLN A 146 -3.07 -2.64 -2.71
CA GLN A 146 -3.00 -2.97 -4.12
C GLN A 146 -4.10 -2.25 -4.91
#